data_3d7ab3c1ed355da56b2b4695437b817d
#
_entry.id   3d7ab3c1ed355da56b2b4695437b817d
#
_cell.length_a   1.000
_cell.length_b   1.000
_cell.length_c   1.000
_cell.angle_alpha   90.00
_cell.angle_beta   90.00
_cell.angle_gamma   90.00
#
_symmetry.space_group_name_H-M   'P 1'
#
loop_
_entity.id
_entity.type
_entity.pdbx_description
1 polymer ?
#
loop_
_entity_poly.entity_id
_entity_poly.type
_entity_poly.pdbx_seq_one_letter_code
_entity_poly.pdbx_strand_id
1 'polypeptide(L)'
;MRSILISALCMFSCTTVFAQAVNKKLTITQLTGNFYIYTTYSMYEGSPVPANGMYLVTNDAVVLFDTPWDTTQFQPLLDSIKIKHGKNVELCIATHWHSDRTEGLEYYQQKGIKTYTTTLTDSLSKLNNKKRAQYLITKDTTFKIGQYTFETYYPGQGHTIDNIVIWFKHERILYGGCLIKGADADNLGYLGDANTNAYFSTLQNVKKKCRQPKYIIVSHSDWNNLQSLNHSIKLAKELKDKIKE
;
A
#
# COMPACT_ATOMS: atom_id res chain seq x y z
N MET A 1 -30.10 59.15 50.02
CA MET A 1 -29.93 58.69 48.62
C MET A 1 -28.90 57.57 48.64
N ARG A 2 -29.31 56.32 48.47
CA ARG A 2 -28.41 55.14 48.46
C ARG A 2 -28.26 54.70 46.99
N SER A 3 -27.05 54.83 46.47
CA SER A 3 -26.70 54.37 45.10
C SER A 3 -26.41 52.90 45.15
N ILE A 4 -27.12 52.08 44.38
CA ILE A 4 -26.91 50.64 44.18
C ILE A 4 -26.02 50.51 42.93
N LEU A 5 -24.77 50.04 43.11
CA LEU A 5 -23.92 49.59 42.02
C LEU A 5 -24.30 48.16 41.64
N ILE A 6 -24.76 47.95 40.40
CA ILE A 6 -25.02 46.67 39.81
C ILE A 6 -23.74 46.25 39.05
N SER A 7 -22.97 45.30 39.59
CA SER A 7 -21.85 44.66 38.89
C SER A 7 -22.40 43.61 37.94
N ALA A 8 -22.26 43.86 36.63
CA ALA A 8 -22.60 42.85 35.60
C ALA A 8 -21.40 41.88 35.48
N LEU A 9 -21.58 40.61 35.91
CA LEU A 9 -20.64 39.54 35.77
C LEU A 9 -20.79 38.92 34.37
N CYS A 10 -19.92 39.27 33.42
CA CYS A 10 -19.83 38.62 32.11
C CYS A 10 -19.21 37.24 32.26
N MET A 11 -20.05 36.17 32.25
CA MET A 11 -19.55 34.80 32.11
C MET A 11 -19.15 34.57 30.66
N PHE A 12 -17.82 34.50 30.41
CA PHE A 12 -17.26 34.01 29.15
C PHE A 12 -17.38 32.49 29.11
N SER A 13 -18.38 31.97 28.39
CA SER A 13 -18.48 30.54 28.10
C SER A 13 -17.43 30.20 27.06
N CYS A 14 -16.32 29.63 27.50
CA CYS A 14 -15.30 29.05 26.62
C CYS A 14 -15.83 27.72 26.10
N THR A 15 -16.48 27.71 24.93
CA THR A 15 -16.83 26.48 24.22
C THR A 15 -15.58 25.88 23.62
N THR A 16 -14.98 24.90 24.26
CA THR A 16 -13.95 24.06 23.66
C THR A 16 -14.57 23.20 22.55
N VAL A 17 -14.38 23.61 21.32
CA VAL A 17 -14.68 22.80 20.14
C VAL A 17 -13.66 21.67 20.13
N PHE A 18 -14.04 20.50 20.65
CA PHE A 18 -13.31 19.27 20.39
C PHE A 18 -13.50 18.94 18.91
N ALA A 19 -12.49 19.25 18.08
CA ALA A 19 -12.39 18.68 16.76
C ALA A 19 -12.28 17.15 16.93
N GLN A 20 -13.40 16.43 16.73
CA GLN A 20 -13.37 14.99 16.58
C GLN A 20 -12.52 14.69 15.34
N ALA A 21 -11.27 14.24 15.56
CA ALA A 21 -10.48 13.63 14.51
C ALA A 21 -11.31 12.46 13.98
N VAL A 22 -11.86 12.61 12.77
CA VAL A 22 -12.56 11.52 12.08
C VAL A 22 -11.53 10.44 11.86
N ASN A 23 -11.58 9.41 12.69
CA ASN A 23 -10.69 8.25 12.59
C ASN A 23 -11.10 7.45 11.34
N LYS A 24 -10.63 7.91 10.19
CA LYS A 24 -10.88 7.25 8.90
C LYS A 24 -10.05 5.96 8.88
N LYS A 25 -10.66 4.86 9.33
CA LYS A 25 -9.99 3.55 9.33
C LYS A 25 -9.76 3.00 7.92
N LEU A 26 -10.65 3.31 6.97
CA LEU A 26 -10.59 2.90 5.58
C LEU A 26 -11.06 4.04 4.67
N THR A 27 -10.27 4.37 3.66
CA THR A 27 -10.69 5.24 2.56
C THR A 27 -10.54 4.51 1.23
N ILE A 28 -11.44 4.78 0.28
CA ILE A 28 -11.39 4.22 -1.08
C ILE A 28 -11.52 5.38 -2.06
N THR A 29 -10.49 5.56 -2.87
CA THR A 29 -10.41 6.61 -3.89
C THR A 29 -10.28 5.98 -5.28
N GLN A 30 -11.07 6.42 -6.24
CA GLN A 30 -10.92 6.01 -7.63
C GLN A 30 -9.65 6.65 -8.22
N LEU A 31 -8.76 5.81 -8.73
CA LEU A 31 -7.53 6.26 -9.40
C LEU A 31 -7.84 6.69 -10.84
N THR A 32 -8.35 5.76 -11.62
CA THR A 32 -8.75 5.96 -13.02
C THR A 32 -9.56 4.74 -13.50
N GLY A 33 -10.58 4.94 -14.32
CA GLY A 33 -11.40 3.84 -14.86
C GLY A 33 -11.85 2.89 -13.75
N ASN A 34 -11.45 1.64 -13.83
CA ASN A 34 -11.81 0.58 -12.89
C ASN A 34 -10.74 0.31 -11.80
N PHE A 35 -9.76 1.19 -11.66
CA PHE A 35 -8.70 1.10 -10.65
C PHE A 35 -9.01 1.99 -9.46
N TYR A 36 -8.83 1.45 -8.26
CA TYR A 36 -9.12 2.11 -7.00
C TYR A 36 -7.98 1.90 -6.01
N ILE A 37 -7.67 2.93 -5.24
CA ILE A 37 -6.73 2.87 -4.11
C ILE A 37 -7.55 2.77 -2.84
N TYR A 38 -7.21 1.84 -1.98
CA TYR A 38 -7.69 1.83 -0.61
C TYR A 38 -6.54 2.18 0.34
N THR A 39 -6.85 2.93 1.38
CA THR A 39 -5.88 3.34 2.41
C THR A 39 -6.43 2.93 3.77
N THR A 40 -5.64 2.21 4.53
CA THR A 40 -5.86 1.93 5.96
C THR A 40 -4.72 2.54 6.76
N TYR A 41 -4.85 2.59 8.08
CA TYR A 41 -3.84 3.15 8.97
C TYR A 41 -3.49 2.15 10.04
N SER A 42 -2.21 2.01 10.35
CA SER A 42 -1.73 1.27 11.51
C SER A 42 -0.81 2.16 12.35
N MET A 43 -0.77 1.90 13.64
CA MET A 43 0.15 2.60 14.54
C MET A 43 1.56 2.02 14.35
N TYR A 44 2.51 2.86 14.03
CA TYR A 44 3.91 2.52 13.94
C TYR A 44 4.74 3.59 14.66
N GLU A 45 5.54 3.18 15.64
CA GLU A 45 6.35 4.08 16.49
C GLU A 45 5.53 5.25 17.08
N GLY A 46 4.30 4.95 17.52
CA GLY A 46 3.39 5.92 18.16
C GLY A 46 2.66 6.86 17.20
N SER A 47 2.84 6.72 15.88
CA SER A 47 2.18 7.55 14.87
C SER A 47 1.30 6.71 13.93
N PRO A 48 0.14 7.24 13.47
CA PRO A 48 -0.68 6.58 12.48
C PRO A 48 -0.02 6.68 11.10
N VAL A 49 0.41 5.53 10.55
CA VAL A 49 1.04 5.44 9.23
C VAL A 49 0.04 4.91 8.22
N PRO A 50 -0.16 5.58 7.07
CA PRO A 50 -1.01 5.09 6.01
C PRO A 50 -0.41 3.85 5.35
N ALA A 51 -1.27 2.91 4.95
CA ALA A 51 -0.93 1.77 4.13
C ALA A 51 -1.89 1.72 2.94
N ASN A 52 -1.38 2.07 1.76
CA ASN A 52 -2.14 2.04 0.52
C ASN A 52 -2.04 0.65 -0.10
N GLY A 53 -3.18 0.17 -0.55
CA GLY A 53 -3.28 -0.95 -1.46
C GLY A 53 -4.10 -0.55 -2.68
N MET A 54 -4.23 -1.43 -3.65
CA MET A 54 -4.99 -1.16 -4.87
C MET A 54 -5.97 -2.29 -5.13
N TYR A 55 -7.10 -1.99 -5.78
CA TYR A 55 -7.92 -3.02 -6.39
C TYR A 55 -8.36 -2.63 -7.81
N LEU A 56 -8.59 -3.67 -8.60
CA LEU A 56 -9.07 -3.58 -9.97
C LEU A 56 -10.44 -4.25 -10.07
N VAL A 57 -11.41 -3.53 -10.61
CA VAL A 57 -12.73 -4.07 -10.96
C VAL A 57 -12.72 -4.54 -12.41
N THR A 58 -12.91 -5.83 -12.64
CA THR A 58 -13.02 -6.40 -13.99
C THR A 58 -14.49 -6.70 -14.35
N ASN A 59 -14.74 -7.19 -15.56
CA ASN A 59 -16.08 -7.64 -15.94
C ASN A 59 -16.57 -8.79 -15.07
N ASP A 60 -15.66 -9.65 -14.62
CA ASP A 60 -15.99 -10.91 -13.93
C ASP A 60 -15.89 -10.76 -12.40
N ALA A 61 -14.86 -10.10 -11.90
CA ALA A 61 -14.50 -10.10 -10.48
C ALA A 61 -13.69 -8.85 -10.08
N VAL A 62 -13.31 -8.78 -8.80
CA VAL A 62 -12.36 -7.80 -8.29
C VAL A 62 -11.06 -8.48 -7.90
N VAL A 63 -9.94 -7.84 -8.25
CA VAL A 63 -8.57 -8.24 -7.88
C VAL A 63 -8.02 -7.27 -6.87
N LEU A 64 -7.53 -7.76 -5.73
CA LEU A 64 -6.81 -6.99 -4.73
C LEU A 64 -5.29 -7.12 -4.94
N PHE A 65 -4.59 -6.04 -4.70
CA PHE A 65 -3.13 -5.98 -4.58
C PHE A 65 -2.81 -5.52 -3.15
N ASP A 66 -2.13 -6.41 -2.43
CA ASP A 66 -1.87 -6.40 -1.00
C ASP A 66 -3.13 -6.52 -0.12
N THR A 67 -2.96 -6.65 1.18
CA THR A 67 -4.04 -6.68 2.17
C THR A 67 -3.97 -5.44 3.07
N PRO A 68 -5.07 -4.98 3.68
CA PRO A 68 -5.00 -3.92 4.68
C PRO A 68 -4.00 -4.25 5.79
N TRP A 69 -3.28 -3.25 6.28
CA TRP A 69 -2.44 -3.42 7.47
C TRP A 69 -3.28 -3.47 8.75
N ASP A 70 -4.34 -2.67 8.83
CA ASP A 70 -5.32 -2.75 9.91
C ASP A 70 -6.21 -3.99 9.73
N THR A 71 -6.03 -4.99 10.58
CA THR A 71 -6.76 -6.26 10.53
C THR A 71 -8.28 -6.09 10.70
N THR A 72 -8.73 -5.00 11.33
CA THR A 72 -10.16 -4.68 11.48
C THR A 72 -10.81 -4.25 10.17
N GLN A 73 -10.02 -3.99 9.12
CA GLN A 73 -10.48 -3.50 7.81
C GLN A 73 -10.57 -4.58 6.73
N PHE A 74 -10.29 -5.84 7.03
CA PHE A 74 -10.39 -6.91 6.04
C PHE A 74 -11.82 -7.08 5.52
N GLN A 75 -12.81 -7.26 6.40
CA GLN A 75 -14.21 -7.38 6.00
C GLN A 75 -14.81 -6.05 5.51
N PRO A 76 -14.58 -4.91 6.19
CA PRO A 76 -15.06 -3.62 5.69
C PRO A 76 -14.62 -3.27 4.27
N LEU A 77 -13.39 -3.66 3.86
CA LEU A 77 -12.93 -3.49 2.49
C LEU A 77 -13.75 -4.34 1.51
N LEU A 78 -13.95 -5.63 1.82
CA LEU A 78 -14.76 -6.53 0.98
C LEU A 78 -16.20 -6.04 0.84
N ASP A 79 -16.82 -5.60 1.95
CA ASP A 79 -18.19 -5.09 1.97
C ASP A 79 -18.30 -3.80 1.15
N SER A 80 -17.35 -2.88 1.30
CA SER A 80 -17.31 -1.63 0.55
C SER A 80 -17.20 -1.89 -0.96
N ILE A 81 -16.35 -2.83 -1.37
CA ILE A 81 -16.21 -3.25 -2.76
C ILE A 81 -17.52 -3.85 -3.27
N LYS A 82 -18.13 -4.74 -2.50
CA LYS A 82 -19.40 -5.39 -2.86
C LYS A 82 -20.54 -4.37 -3.02
N ILE A 83 -20.66 -3.47 -2.07
CA ILE A 83 -21.68 -2.41 -2.10
C ILE A 83 -21.46 -1.49 -3.31
N LYS A 84 -20.23 -1.05 -3.52
CA LYS A 84 -19.90 -0.07 -4.58
C LYS A 84 -20.01 -0.65 -5.99
N HIS A 85 -19.64 -1.91 -6.18
CA HIS A 85 -19.48 -2.49 -7.53
C HIS A 85 -20.41 -3.67 -7.82
N GLY A 86 -21.14 -4.18 -6.83
CA GLY A 86 -21.98 -5.39 -6.98
C GLY A 86 -21.18 -6.68 -7.19
N LYS A 87 -19.82 -6.63 -7.05
CA LYS A 87 -18.88 -7.70 -7.36
C LYS A 87 -18.15 -8.20 -6.12
N ASN A 88 -17.73 -9.46 -6.16
CA ASN A 88 -16.89 -10.04 -5.11
C ASN A 88 -15.41 -9.89 -5.49
N VAL A 89 -14.56 -9.85 -4.46
CA VAL A 89 -13.13 -10.08 -4.62
C VAL A 89 -12.93 -11.59 -4.83
N GLU A 90 -12.18 -11.97 -5.85
CA GLU A 90 -11.88 -13.37 -6.14
C GLU A 90 -10.39 -13.68 -6.07
N LEU A 91 -9.55 -12.65 -6.11
CA LEU A 91 -8.12 -12.81 -6.14
C LEU A 91 -7.43 -11.70 -5.34
N CYS A 92 -6.40 -12.06 -4.55
CA CYS A 92 -5.51 -11.15 -3.85
C CYS A 92 -4.05 -11.55 -4.10
N ILE A 93 -3.21 -10.60 -4.49
CA ILE A 93 -1.76 -10.80 -4.67
C ILE A 93 -1.02 -9.94 -3.66
N ALA A 94 -0.20 -10.55 -2.78
CA ALA A 94 0.67 -9.80 -1.88
C ALA A 94 2.08 -9.62 -2.49
N THR A 95 2.64 -8.42 -2.33
CA THR A 95 3.86 -8.00 -3.02
C THR A 95 5.16 -8.32 -2.31
N HIS A 96 5.13 -8.55 -1.00
CA HIS A 96 6.24 -9.06 -0.19
C HIS A 96 5.74 -9.56 1.17
N TRP A 97 6.64 -10.11 2.01
CA TRP A 97 6.30 -10.89 3.19
C TRP A 97 5.89 -10.08 4.44
N HIS A 98 6.03 -8.77 4.49
CA HIS A 98 5.66 -7.96 5.66
C HIS A 98 4.15 -7.99 5.93
N SER A 99 3.79 -7.83 7.21
CA SER A 99 2.39 -7.90 7.67
C SER A 99 1.48 -6.88 7.03
N ASP A 100 2.01 -5.70 6.68
CA ASP A 100 1.25 -4.65 5.99
C ASP A 100 0.83 -5.04 4.55
N ARG A 101 1.29 -6.23 4.06
CA ARG A 101 0.92 -6.80 2.75
C ARG A 101 0.26 -8.17 2.87
N THR A 102 0.61 -8.97 3.89
CA THR A 102 0.23 -10.38 3.98
C THR A 102 -0.79 -10.70 5.06
N GLU A 103 -1.04 -9.81 6.04
CA GLU A 103 -1.78 -10.14 7.25
C GLU A 103 -3.22 -10.64 6.98
N GLY A 104 -3.86 -10.18 5.92
CA GLY A 104 -5.20 -10.59 5.52
C GLY A 104 -5.27 -11.87 4.68
N LEU A 105 -4.15 -12.46 4.25
CA LEU A 105 -4.16 -13.57 3.26
C LEU A 105 -4.98 -14.76 3.73
N GLU A 106 -4.77 -15.27 4.95
CA GLU A 106 -5.52 -16.41 5.49
C GLU A 106 -7.00 -16.08 5.73
N TYR A 107 -7.31 -14.85 6.16
CA TYR A 107 -8.67 -14.38 6.28
C TYR A 107 -9.39 -14.42 4.93
N TYR A 108 -8.74 -13.95 3.87
CA TYR A 108 -9.31 -13.96 2.52
C TYR A 108 -9.47 -15.38 1.96
N GLN A 109 -8.53 -16.28 2.24
CA GLN A 109 -8.69 -17.71 1.91
C GLN A 109 -9.95 -18.31 2.53
N GLN A 110 -10.22 -18.02 3.82
CA GLN A 110 -11.43 -18.47 4.52
C GLN A 110 -12.72 -17.91 3.89
N LYS A 111 -12.63 -16.81 3.14
CA LYS A 111 -13.75 -16.23 2.36
C LYS A 111 -13.82 -16.77 0.93
N GLY A 112 -13.00 -17.75 0.57
CA GLY A 112 -12.95 -18.34 -0.77
C GLY A 112 -12.17 -17.50 -1.79
N ILE A 113 -11.46 -16.46 -1.37
CA ILE A 113 -10.65 -15.61 -2.23
C ILE A 113 -9.30 -16.30 -2.49
N LYS A 114 -8.92 -16.47 -3.75
CA LYS A 114 -7.63 -17.02 -4.14
C LYS A 114 -6.52 -16.06 -3.78
N THR A 115 -5.56 -16.49 -2.96
CA THR A 115 -4.44 -15.64 -2.54
C THR A 115 -3.14 -16.11 -3.17
N TYR A 116 -2.31 -15.16 -3.61
CA TYR A 116 -1.05 -15.41 -4.30
C TYR A 116 0.10 -14.62 -3.67
N THR A 117 1.27 -15.27 -3.60
CA THR A 117 2.57 -14.63 -3.33
C THR A 117 3.64 -15.27 -4.19
N THR A 118 4.85 -14.69 -4.23
CA THR A 118 5.98 -15.39 -4.83
C THR A 118 6.44 -16.56 -3.93
N THR A 119 7.13 -17.53 -4.50
CA THR A 119 7.75 -18.63 -3.73
C THR A 119 8.70 -18.09 -2.65
N LEU A 120 9.43 -17.00 -2.94
CA LEU A 120 10.34 -16.39 -1.98
C LEU A 120 9.57 -15.69 -0.85
N THR A 121 8.49 -14.96 -1.17
CA THR A 121 7.58 -14.36 -0.18
C THR A 121 7.00 -15.42 0.76
N ASP A 122 6.54 -16.55 0.21
CA ASP A 122 5.99 -17.64 1.01
C ASP A 122 7.04 -18.23 1.97
N SER A 123 8.28 -18.44 1.48
CA SER A 123 9.38 -18.95 2.29
C SER A 123 9.73 -18.01 3.44
N LEU A 124 9.76 -16.70 3.19
CA LEU A 124 10.03 -15.69 4.23
C LEU A 124 8.85 -15.56 5.20
N SER A 125 7.61 -15.60 4.70
CA SER A 125 6.41 -15.61 5.54
C SER A 125 6.42 -16.79 6.50
N LYS A 126 6.77 -17.99 6.01
CA LYS A 126 6.92 -19.19 6.84
C LYS A 126 8.01 -19.02 7.89
N LEU A 127 9.20 -18.54 7.49
CA LEU A 127 10.34 -18.32 8.39
C LEU A 127 10.02 -17.33 9.52
N ASN A 128 9.25 -16.30 9.22
CA ASN A 128 8.92 -15.21 10.14
C ASN A 128 7.52 -15.33 10.77
N ASN A 129 6.87 -16.51 10.70
CA ASN A 129 5.53 -16.76 11.24
C ASN A 129 4.48 -15.76 10.76
N LYS A 130 4.55 -15.36 9.49
CA LYS A 130 3.57 -14.47 8.84
C LYS A 130 2.51 -15.27 8.08
N LYS A 131 1.42 -14.59 7.71
CA LYS A 131 0.34 -15.18 6.93
C LYS A 131 0.81 -15.56 5.54
N ARG A 132 0.32 -16.72 5.05
CA ARG A 132 0.78 -17.33 3.80
C ARG A 132 -0.33 -17.35 2.76
N ALA A 133 0.04 -17.29 1.48
CA ALA A 133 -0.89 -17.43 0.38
C ALA A 133 -1.18 -18.91 0.05
N GLN A 134 -2.30 -19.13 -0.64
CA GLN A 134 -2.70 -20.46 -1.12
C GLN A 134 -1.93 -20.89 -2.37
N TYR A 135 -1.61 -19.94 -3.26
CA TYR A 135 -0.97 -20.20 -4.54
C TYR A 135 0.36 -19.45 -4.65
N LEU A 136 1.32 -20.05 -5.35
CA LEU A 136 2.68 -19.53 -5.48
C LEU A 136 2.98 -19.12 -6.92
N ILE A 137 3.56 -17.93 -7.06
CA ILE A 137 4.12 -17.39 -8.30
C ILE A 137 5.61 -17.76 -8.32
N THR A 138 6.01 -18.63 -9.24
CA THR A 138 7.40 -19.16 -9.30
C THR A 138 8.34 -18.33 -10.16
N LYS A 139 7.81 -17.43 -11.00
CA LYS A 139 8.54 -16.51 -11.90
C LYS A 139 7.67 -15.33 -12.24
N ASP A 140 8.23 -14.31 -12.87
CA ASP A 140 7.43 -13.22 -13.43
C ASP A 140 6.28 -13.79 -14.27
N THR A 141 5.07 -13.37 -13.95
CA THR A 141 3.84 -13.98 -14.48
C THR A 141 2.91 -12.90 -15.02
N THR A 142 2.34 -13.18 -16.19
CA THR A 142 1.27 -12.36 -16.77
C THR A 142 -0.08 -12.95 -16.39
N PHE A 143 -0.91 -12.14 -15.74
CA PHE A 143 -2.29 -12.44 -15.42
C PHE A 143 -3.21 -11.79 -16.45
N LYS A 144 -4.20 -12.55 -16.93
CA LYS A 144 -5.31 -12.01 -17.74
C LYS A 144 -6.60 -12.29 -16.96
N ILE A 145 -7.28 -11.21 -16.53
CA ILE A 145 -8.51 -11.30 -15.72
C ILE A 145 -9.54 -10.33 -16.29
N GLY A 146 -10.64 -10.88 -16.78
CA GLY A 146 -11.61 -10.13 -17.57
C GLY A 146 -10.93 -9.46 -18.76
N GLN A 147 -11.15 -8.16 -18.91
CA GLN A 147 -10.59 -7.35 -20.00
C GLN A 147 -9.18 -6.83 -19.72
N TYR A 148 -8.58 -7.09 -18.55
CA TYR A 148 -7.29 -6.55 -18.14
C TYR A 148 -6.17 -7.58 -18.17
N THR A 149 -4.96 -7.08 -18.42
CA THR A 149 -3.71 -7.86 -18.38
C THR A 149 -2.69 -7.10 -17.55
N PHE A 150 -2.05 -7.77 -16.59
CA PHE A 150 -0.97 -7.20 -15.80
C PHE A 150 0.12 -8.24 -15.54
N GLU A 151 1.30 -7.74 -15.21
CA GLU A 151 2.48 -8.55 -14.92
C GLU A 151 2.88 -8.39 -13.44
N THR A 152 3.21 -9.50 -12.78
CA THR A 152 4.04 -9.48 -11.58
C THR A 152 5.50 -9.47 -12.03
N TYR A 153 6.30 -8.58 -11.49
CA TYR A 153 7.70 -8.43 -11.86
C TYR A 153 8.59 -8.36 -10.62
N TYR A 154 9.60 -9.24 -10.57
CA TYR A 154 10.64 -9.23 -9.56
C TYR A 154 11.85 -8.44 -10.08
N PRO A 155 12.06 -7.18 -9.65
CA PRO A 155 13.14 -6.34 -10.15
C PRO A 155 14.49 -6.61 -9.50
N GLY A 156 14.51 -7.40 -8.42
CA GLY A 156 15.65 -7.66 -7.54
C GLY A 156 15.35 -7.35 -6.09
N GLN A 157 16.32 -7.51 -5.22
CA GLN A 157 16.24 -7.23 -3.80
C GLN A 157 16.26 -5.71 -3.55
N GLY A 158 15.44 -5.22 -2.61
CA GLY A 158 15.35 -3.80 -2.30
C GLY A 158 14.85 -3.56 -0.89
N HIS A 159 13.62 -3.07 -0.74
CA HIS A 159 12.94 -2.91 0.55
C HIS A 159 12.90 -4.22 1.36
N THR A 160 12.68 -5.32 0.67
CA THR A 160 12.89 -6.69 1.14
C THR A 160 13.58 -7.49 0.04
N ILE A 161 14.02 -8.70 0.33
CA ILE A 161 14.69 -9.54 -0.69
C ILE A 161 13.71 -10.17 -1.69
N ASP A 162 12.39 -10.16 -1.39
CA ASP A 162 11.31 -10.82 -2.14
C ASP A 162 10.35 -9.85 -2.85
N ASN A 163 10.54 -8.54 -2.71
CA ASN A 163 9.60 -7.55 -3.21
C ASN A 163 9.37 -7.64 -4.72
N ILE A 164 8.10 -7.65 -5.12
CA ILE A 164 7.67 -7.53 -6.50
C ILE A 164 6.89 -6.23 -6.72
N VAL A 165 6.78 -5.84 -7.99
CA VAL A 165 5.87 -4.78 -8.44
C VAL A 165 4.83 -5.35 -9.38
N ILE A 166 3.69 -4.67 -9.52
CA ILE A 166 2.64 -5.03 -10.48
C ILE A 166 2.64 -3.97 -11.58
N TRP A 167 2.72 -4.42 -12.84
CA TRP A 167 2.76 -3.53 -13.98
C TRP A 167 1.59 -3.76 -14.94
N PHE A 168 0.73 -2.75 -15.07
CA PHE A 168 -0.33 -2.66 -16.07
C PHE A 168 0.20 -1.88 -17.28
N LYS A 169 0.77 -2.60 -18.23
CA LYS A 169 1.47 -1.99 -19.37
C LYS A 169 0.56 -1.13 -20.25
N HIS A 170 -0.67 -1.58 -20.48
CA HIS A 170 -1.63 -0.87 -21.32
C HIS A 170 -2.14 0.41 -20.63
N GLU A 171 -2.51 0.33 -19.37
CA GLU A 171 -3.01 1.45 -18.56
C GLU A 171 -1.88 2.34 -18.06
N ARG A 172 -0.63 1.86 -18.13
CA ARG A 172 0.57 2.53 -17.65
C ARG A 172 0.50 2.83 -16.14
N ILE A 173 -0.02 1.85 -15.36
CA ILE A 173 -0.10 1.90 -13.91
C ILE A 173 0.99 1.02 -13.33
N LEU A 174 1.83 1.59 -12.48
CA LEU A 174 2.85 0.91 -11.71
C LEU A 174 2.41 0.86 -10.23
N TYR A 175 2.05 -0.33 -9.76
CA TYR A 175 1.90 -0.55 -8.33
C TYR A 175 3.26 -0.98 -7.76
N GLY A 176 3.93 -0.03 -7.10
CA GLY A 176 5.29 -0.18 -6.59
C GLY A 176 5.37 -0.70 -5.16
N GLY A 177 4.22 -0.69 -4.45
CA GLY A 177 4.16 -1.13 -3.06
C GLY A 177 5.16 -0.40 -2.16
N CYS A 178 5.76 -1.13 -1.21
CA CYS A 178 6.77 -0.57 -0.28
C CYS A 178 8.16 -0.40 -0.91
N LEU A 179 8.41 -1.01 -2.07
CA LEU A 179 9.68 -0.86 -2.79
C LEU A 179 9.91 0.59 -3.24
N ILE A 180 8.86 1.29 -3.66
CA ILE A 180 8.91 2.68 -4.09
C ILE A 180 8.39 3.55 -2.95
N LYS A 181 9.15 4.59 -2.58
CA LYS A 181 8.78 5.58 -1.55
C LYS A 181 8.07 6.77 -2.17
N GLY A 182 7.25 7.45 -1.39
CA GLY A 182 6.63 8.70 -1.82
C GLY A 182 7.65 9.77 -2.18
N ALA A 183 7.26 10.70 -3.03
CA ALA A 183 8.13 11.81 -3.41
C ALA A 183 8.39 12.81 -2.26
N ASP A 184 7.61 12.70 -1.19
CA ASP A 184 7.70 13.43 0.07
C ASP A 184 8.52 12.70 1.16
N ALA A 185 9.00 11.47 0.88
CA ALA A 185 9.75 10.70 1.86
C ALA A 185 11.19 11.22 2.04
N ASP A 186 11.63 11.40 3.29
CA ASP A 186 12.99 11.84 3.61
C ASP A 186 14.03 10.72 3.46
N ASN A 187 13.61 9.45 3.49
CA ASN A 187 14.48 8.30 3.46
C ASN A 187 13.74 7.05 2.90
N LEU A 188 14.44 5.92 2.84
CA LEU A 188 13.89 4.65 2.35
C LEU A 188 13.05 3.89 3.39
N GLY A 189 12.76 4.49 4.55
CA GLY A 189 11.98 3.90 5.63
C GLY A 189 12.71 2.73 6.32
N TYR A 190 11.95 1.73 6.79
CA TYR A 190 12.52 0.56 7.45
C TYR A 190 13.48 -0.21 6.55
N LEU A 191 14.71 -0.37 7.03
CA LEU A 191 15.80 -1.04 6.30
C LEU A 191 16.27 -2.36 6.93
N GLY A 192 15.63 -2.81 8.02
CA GLY A 192 16.04 -4.02 8.75
C GLY A 192 16.04 -5.29 7.89
N ASP A 193 15.14 -5.37 6.91
CA ASP A 193 15.01 -6.51 5.98
C ASP A 193 15.44 -6.15 4.54
N ALA A 194 16.00 -4.93 4.35
CA ALA A 194 16.37 -4.44 3.04
C ALA A 194 17.74 -4.96 2.58
N ASN A 195 17.87 -5.15 1.26
CA ASN A 195 19.20 -5.23 0.67
C ASN A 195 19.63 -3.84 0.18
N THR A 196 20.28 -3.07 1.04
CA THR A 196 20.72 -1.71 0.77
C THR A 196 21.73 -1.61 -0.38
N ASN A 197 22.56 -2.64 -0.60
CA ASN A 197 23.52 -2.70 -1.71
C ASN A 197 22.83 -2.86 -3.07
N ALA A 198 21.72 -3.60 -3.12
CA ALA A 198 20.98 -3.89 -4.34
C ALA A 198 19.87 -2.88 -4.63
N TYR A 199 19.39 -2.14 -3.63
CA TYR A 199 18.18 -1.30 -3.72
C TYR A 199 18.22 -0.35 -4.92
N PHE A 200 19.35 0.37 -5.10
CA PHE A 200 19.51 1.28 -6.22
C PHE A 200 19.34 0.58 -7.58
N SER A 201 20.06 -0.53 -7.81
CA SER A 201 19.98 -1.29 -9.07
C SER A 201 18.58 -1.89 -9.29
N THR A 202 17.92 -2.31 -8.23
CA THR A 202 16.54 -2.82 -8.27
C THR A 202 15.56 -1.76 -8.76
N LEU A 203 15.64 -0.54 -8.23
CA LEU A 203 14.80 0.57 -8.70
C LEU A 203 15.10 0.98 -10.14
N GLN A 204 16.36 0.90 -10.57
CA GLN A 204 16.73 1.10 -11.97
C GLN A 204 16.10 0.03 -12.90
N ASN A 205 16.03 -1.22 -12.44
CA ASN A 205 15.37 -2.30 -13.16
C ASN A 205 13.85 -2.02 -13.31
N VAL A 206 13.18 -1.53 -12.24
CA VAL A 206 11.79 -1.09 -12.31
C VAL A 206 11.63 0.00 -13.36
N LYS A 207 12.48 1.04 -13.34
CA LYS A 207 12.44 2.15 -14.30
C LYS A 207 12.64 1.68 -15.75
N LYS A 208 13.53 0.71 -15.97
CA LYS A 208 13.80 0.13 -17.29
C LYS A 208 12.61 -0.70 -17.80
N LYS A 209 11.96 -1.48 -16.94
CA LYS A 209 10.83 -2.37 -17.28
C LYS A 209 9.53 -1.57 -17.44
N CYS A 210 9.18 -0.75 -16.44
CA CYS A 210 7.92 -0.03 -16.34
C CYS A 210 8.07 1.39 -16.92
N ARG A 211 8.09 1.48 -18.25
CA ARG A 211 8.40 2.73 -18.94
C ARG A 211 7.23 3.71 -18.95
N GLN A 212 7.52 4.98 -18.62
CA GLN A 212 6.58 6.10 -18.69
C GLN A 212 5.24 5.81 -18.01
N PRO A 213 5.23 5.44 -16.71
CA PRO A 213 3.98 5.24 -16.00
C PRO A 213 3.17 6.53 -15.99
N LYS A 214 1.83 6.41 -16.07
CA LYS A 214 0.89 7.51 -15.82
C LYS A 214 0.52 7.62 -14.35
N TYR A 215 0.65 6.52 -13.63
CA TYR A 215 0.38 6.42 -12.20
C TYR A 215 1.44 5.54 -11.55
N ILE A 216 1.92 5.96 -10.38
CA ILE A 216 2.84 5.21 -9.53
C ILE A 216 2.22 5.12 -8.15
N ILE A 217 1.85 3.92 -7.72
CA ILE A 217 1.17 3.69 -6.45
C ILE A 217 2.20 3.18 -5.45
N VAL A 218 2.35 3.91 -4.35
CA VAL A 218 3.24 3.59 -3.24
C VAL A 218 2.44 3.24 -1.99
N SER A 219 3.00 2.41 -1.11
CA SER A 219 2.29 1.93 0.08
C SER A 219 2.14 2.97 1.18
N HIS A 220 3.19 3.69 1.45
CA HIS A 220 3.24 4.68 2.53
C HIS A 220 3.49 6.05 1.91
N SER A 221 2.87 7.10 2.44
CA SER A 221 2.89 8.45 1.88
C SER A 221 1.79 8.71 0.83
N ASP A 222 1.81 9.88 0.21
CA ASP A 222 0.94 10.23 -0.91
C ASP A 222 1.30 9.39 -2.15
N TRP A 223 0.33 8.62 -2.62
CA TRP A 223 0.47 7.77 -3.80
C TRP A 223 0.30 8.51 -5.14
N ASN A 224 -0.13 9.77 -5.13
CA ASN A 224 -0.46 10.51 -6.35
C ASN A 224 0.72 11.36 -6.87
N ASN A 225 1.94 10.81 -6.91
CA ASN A 225 3.10 11.55 -7.38
C ASN A 225 3.98 10.71 -8.32
N LEU A 226 4.09 11.16 -9.57
CA LEU A 226 4.91 10.49 -10.59
C LEU A 226 6.42 10.58 -10.32
N GLN A 227 6.87 11.48 -9.43
CA GLN A 227 8.29 11.58 -9.07
C GLN A 227 8.72 10.51 -8.07
N SER A 228 7.80 9.76 -7.46
CA SER A 228 8.08 8.76 -6.42
C SER A 228 9.18 7.78 -6.82
N LEU A 229 9.17 7.25 -8.05
CA LEU A 229 10.22 6.34 -8.52
C LEU A 229 11.57 7.04 -8.67
N ASN A 230 11.63 8.23 -9.27
CA ASN A 230 12.88 8.97 -9.43
C ASN A 230 13.44 9.41 -8.08
N HIS A 231 12.56 9.84 -7.16
CA HIS A 231 12.93 10.19 -5.79
C HIS A 231 13.50 9.00 -5.03
N SER A 232 12.84 7.84 -5.09
CA SER A 232 13.36 6.59 -4.48
C SER A 232 14.72 6.19 -5.04
N ILE A 233 14.94 6.35 -6.36
CA ILE A 233 16.24 6.09 -7.00
C ILE A 233 17.31 7.02 -6.42
N LYS A 234 16.98 8.31 -6.21
CA LYS A 234 17.90 9.29 -5.60
C LYS A 234 18.27 8.87 -4.17
N LEU A 235 17.27 8.59 -3.33
CA LEU A 235 17.49 8.13 -1.95
C LEU A 235 18.33 6.84 -1.88
N ALA A 236 18.06 5.88 -2.76
CA ALA A 236 18.81 4.63 -2.81
C ALA A 236 20.26 4.83 -3.28
N LYS A 237 20.50 5.80 -4.16
CA LYS A 237 21.86 6.17 -4.57
C LYS A 237 22.63 6.80 -3.42
N GLU A 238 22.03 7.76 -2.73
CA GLU A 238 22.64 8.44 -1.58
C GLU A 238 22.98 7.45 -0.45
N LEU A 239 22.06 6.48 -0.18
CA LEU A 239 22.34 5.41 0.78
C LEU A 239 23.52 4.54 0.35
N LYS A 240 23.56 4.14 -0.93
CA LYS A 240 24.65 3.32 -1.49
C LYS A 240 26.01 4.03 -1.42
N ASP A 241 26.03 5.33 -1.66
CA ASP A 241 27.27 6.11 -1.63
C ASP A 241 27.81 6.23 -0.19
N LYS A 242 26.93 6.45 0.81
CA LYS A 242 27.29 6.47 2.25
C LYS A 242 27.81 5.14 2.80
N ILE A 243 27.41 4.00 2.24
CA ILE A 243 27.89 2.66 2.68
C ILE A 243 29.32 2.39 2.17
N LYS A 244 29.78 3.11 1.15
CA LYS A 244 31.11 2.92 0.57
C LYS A 244 32.19 3.79 1.22
N GLU A 245 31.79 4.80 2.00
CA GLU A 245 32.64 5.64 2.87
C GLU A 245 32.94 4.95 4.20
#